data_e666f0bc32bef193ee1c661f01f4609b
#
_entry.id   e666f0bc32bef193ee1c661f01f4609b
#
_cell.length_a   1.000
_cell.length_b   1.000
_cell.length_c   1.000
_cell.angle_alpha   90.00
_cell.angle_beta   90.00
_cell.angle_gamma   90.00
#
_symmetry.space_group_name_H-M   'P 1'
#
loop_
_entity.id
_entity.type
_entity.pdbx_description
1 polymer ?
#
loop_
_entity_poly.entity_id
_entity_poly.type
_entity_poly.pdbx_seq_one_letter_code
_entity_poly.pdbx_strand_id
1 'polypeptide(L)'
;MYLNEFVKHANQVILDYEEPIKYLQGRGLTDKDIRKYEIGYVKVARIKKDGSEDYKTLWQSTYEFRSLQKKIIFPLKNILGNVHGLCTRDLVEKRYAQYFLNEAKKIGAFFGLFEALPHIRKTRKVFVHEGAFDAISFAKVFPNTVSSLTSFLNEQQYELLRFYADKIILVYDKDAAGNHGIQKSLYTYGERYLDHVYIGADDSNTYLRTLGPERFEKYIRSKISIILQN
;
A
#
# COMPACT_ATOMS: atom_id res chain seq x y z
N MET A 1 -14.37 -14.15 4.77
CA MET A 1 -14.15 -15.28 3.84
C MET A 1 -14.19 -14.80 2.39
N TYR A 2 -15.26 -14.22 1.91
CA TYR A 2 -15.39 -13.81 0.49
C TYR A 2 -14.36 -12.81 -0.03
N LEU A 3 -13.93 -11.80 0.74
CA LEU A 3 -13.00 -10.78 0.26
C LEU A 3 -11.56 -11.32 0.07
N ASN A 4 -11.13 -12.25 0.93
CA ASN A 4 -9.84 -12.93 0.77
C ASN A 4 -9.80 -13.78 -0.51
N GLU A 5 -10.86 -14.54 -0.79
CA GLU A 5 -10.97 -15.36 -2.00
C GLU A 5 -11.01 -14.50 -3.26
N PHE A 6 -11.76 -13.39 -3.20
CA PHE A 6 -11.81 -12.41 -4.26
C PHE A 6 -10.43 -11.84 -4.60
N VAL A 7 -9.67 -11.40 -3.58
CA VAL A 7 -8.32 -10.86 -3.77
C VAL A 7 -7.38 -11.91 -4.34
N LYS A 8 -7.39 -13.13 -3.81
CA LYS A 8 -6.57 -14.24 -4.34
C LYS A 8 -6.83 -14.49 -5.82
N HIS A 9 -8.12 -14.54 -6.20
CA HIS A 9 -8.48 -14.75 -7.59
C HIS A 9 -8.06 -13.56 -8.46
N ALA A 10 -8.32 -12.32 -8.06
CA ALA A 10 -7.89 -11.13 -8.79
C ALA A 10 -6.36 -11.07 -8.97
N ASN A 11 -5.60 -11.56 -7.98
CA ASN A 11 -4.15 -11.69 -8.08
C ASN A 11 -3.71 -12.84 -9.01
N GLN A 12 -4.44 -13.94 -9.07
CA GLN A 12 -4.12 -15.03 -9.99
C GLN A 12 -4.28 -14.60 -11.44
N VAL A 13 -5.36 -13.91 -11.76
CA VAL A 13 -5.69 -13.54 -13.14
C VAL A 13 -4.99 -12.28 -13.65
N ILE A 14 -4.42 -11.44 -12.78
CA ILE A 14 -3.78 -10.18 -13.23
C ILE A 14 -2.68 -10.43 -14.26
N LEU A 15 -1.94 -11.54 -14.14
CA LEU A 15 -0.85 -11.88 -15.05
C LEU A 15 -1.32 -12.21 -16.47
N ASP A 16 -2.61 -12.52 -16.64
CA ASP A 16 -3.23 -12.77 -17.94
C ASP A 16 -3.60 -11.49 -18.69
N TYR A 17 -3.42 -10.33 -18.06
CA TYR A 17 -3.80 -9.04 -18.62
C TYR A 17 -2.60 -8.13 -18.85
N GLU A 18 -2.30 -7.87 -20.10
CA GLU A 18 -1.13 -7.10 -20.52
C GLU A 18 -1.15 -5.65 -19.99
N GLU A 19 -2.30 -4.97 -20.05
CA GLU A 19 -2.43 -3.56 -19.68
C GLU A 19 -2.07 -3.30 -18.20
N PRO A 20 -2.67 -3.98 -17.20
CA PRO A 20 -2.31 -3.76 -15.80
C PRO A 20 -0.88 -4.19 -15.50
N ILE A 21 -0.37 -5.24 -16.13
CA ILE A 21 1.01 -5.68 -15.94
C ILE A 21 2.00 -4.63 -16.46
N LYS A 22 1.81 -4.15 -17.69
CA LYS A 22 2.66 -3.06 -18.24
C LYS A 22 2.63 -1.83 -17.35
N TYR A 23 1.45 -1.47 -16.83
CA TYR A 23 1.33 -0.35 -15.91
C TYR A 23 2.14 -0.57 -14.63
N LEU A 24 2.01 -1.73 -13.99
CA LEU A 24 2.73 -2.05 -12.75
C LEU A 24 4.25 -2.15 -12.96
N GLN A 25 4.68 -2.78 -14.06
CA GLN A 25 6.10 -2.84 -14.45
C GLN A 25 6.66 -1.45 -14.76
N GLY A 26 5.87 -0.59 -15.43
CA GLY A 26 6.20 0.83 -15.63
C GLY A 26 6.33 1.62 -14.31
N ARG A 27 5.74 1.13 -13.21
CA ARG A 27 5.93 1.61 -11.85
C ARG A 27 7.08 0.92 -11.10
N GLY A 28 7.88 0.08 -11.78
CA GLY A 28 9.03 -0.61 -11.19
C GLY A 28 8.67 -1.81 -10.30
N LEU A 29 7.43 -2.32 -10.39
CA LEU A 29 7.04 -3.53 -9.70
C LEU A 29 7.41 -4.75 -10.54
N THR A 30 7.84 -5.80 -9.86
CA THR A 30 8.09 -7.13 -10.43
C THR A 30 6.90 -8.06 -10.16
N ASP A 31 6.84 -9.19 -10.86
CA ASP A 31 5.85 -10.24 -10.60
C ASP A 31 5.94 -10.74 -9.15
N LYS A 32 7.15 -10.75 -8.57
CA LYS A 32 7.35 -11.08 -7.16
C LYS A 32 6.66 -10.07 -6.23
N ASP A 33 6.73 -8.78 -6.55
CA ASP A 33 6.03 -7.74 -5.78
C ASP A 33 4.52 -7.89 -5.90
N ILE A 34 4.01 -8.13 -7.12
CA ILE A 34 2.59 -8.33 -7.40
C ILE A 34 2.04 -9.50 -6.59
N ARG A 35 2.76 -10.62 -6.54
CA ARG A 35 2.37 -11.80 -5.76
C ARG A 35 2.50 -11.58 -4.27
N LYS A 36 3.62 -10.98 -3.80
CA LYS A 36 3.87 -10.72 -2.38
C LYS A 36 2.77 -9.88 -1.73
N TYR A 37 2.35 -8.82 -2.42
CA TYR A 37 1.32 -7.91 -1.92
C TYR A 37 -0.10 -8.28 -2.38
N GLU A 38 -0.26 -9.42 -3.08
CA GLU A 38 -1.52 -9.89 -3.64
C GLU A 38 -2.25 -8.82 -4.47
N ILE A 39 -1.47 -8.01 -5.21
CA ILE A 39 -2.02 -6.98 -6.10
C ILE A 39 -2.82 -7.68 -7.19
N GLY A 40 -4.06 -7.27 -7.39
CA GLY A 40 -4.97 -7.91 -8.33
C GLY A 40 -5.51 -6.94 -9.38
N TYR A 41 -6.18 -7.49 -10.37
CA TYR A 41 -6.89 -6.73 -11.40
C TYR A 41 -8.31 -7.27 -11.56
N VAL A 42 -9.22 -6.34 -11.75
CA VAL A 42 -10.63 -6.67 -11.92
C VAL A 42 -11.07 -6.33 -13.33
N LYS A 43 -11.14 -7.36 -14.18
CA LYS A 43 -11.77 -7.22 -15.51
C LYS A 43 -13.28 -7.23 -15.38
N VAL A 44 -13.97 -6.63 -16.35
CA VAL A 44 -15.42 -6.79 -16.50
C VAL A 44 -15.72 -8.26 -16.78
N ALA A 45 -16.24 -8.97 -15.78
CA ALA A 45 -16.72 -10.33 -15.99
C ALA A 45 -17.96 -10.29 -16.88
N ARG A 46 -17.84 -10.72 -18.14
CA ARG A 46 -19.00 -11.11 -18.93
C ARG A 46 -19.42 -12.50 -18.45
N ILE A 47 -20.67 -12.63 -18.05
CA ILE A 47 -21.28 -13.94 -17.72
C ILE A 47 -21.20 -14.81 -18.98
N LYS A 48 -20.51 -15.94 -18.89
CA LYS A 48 -20.59 -16.95 -19.92
C LYS A 48 -22.00 -17.52 -19.93
N LYS A 49 -22.56 -17.76 -21.14
CA LYS A 49 -23.89 -18.33 -21.31
C LYS A 49 -24.04 -19.77 -20.82
N ASP A 50 -22.94 -20.43 -20.48
CA ASP A 50 -22.88 -21.84 -20.11
C ASP A 50 -23.05 -22.12 -18.60
N GLY A 51 -23.33 -21.10 -17.79
CA GLY A 51 -23.61 -21.27 -16.36
C GLY A 51 -22.40 -21.67 -15.51
N SER A 52 -21.18 -21.68 -16.06
CA SER A 52 -19.98 -21.92 -15.27
C SER A 52 -19.85 -20.82 -14.22
N GLU A 53 -19.48 -21.21 -12.98
CA GLU A 53 -19.31 -20.31 -11.83
C GLU A 53 -18.30 -19.21 -12.15
N ASP A 54 -18.81 -18.21 -12.81
CA ASP A 54 -18.11 -17.00 -13.06
C ASP A 54 -18.26 -16.09 -11.84
N TYR A 55 -17.34 -15.22 -11.60
CA TYR A 55 -17.30 -14.09 -10.67
C TYR A 55 -18.64 -13.51 -10.19
N LYS A 56 -19.74 -13.97 -10.76
CA LYS A 56 -21.11 -13.53 -10.53
C LYS A 56 -21.55 -13.72 -9.09
N THR A 57 -21.18 -14.83 -8.46
CA THR A 57 -21.62 -15.16 -7.09
C THR A 57 -20.91 -14.30 -6.04
N LEU A 58 -19.63 -13.96 -6.28
CA LEU A 58 -18.86 -13.04 -5.43
C LEU A 58 -19.24 -11.57 -5.66
N TRP A 59 -19.69 -11.23 -6.86
CA TRP A 59 -19.96 -9.87 -7.32
C TRP A 59 -21.41 -9.43 -7.21
N GLN A 60 -22.37 -10.34 -7.17
CA GLN A 60 -23.81 -9.99 -7.14
C GLN A 60 -24.32 -9.56 -5.78
N SER A 61 -23.56 -9.78 -4.71
CA SER A 61 -24.04 -9.47 -3.37
C SER A 61 -23.93 -7.98 -2.98
N THR A 62 -23.11 -7.18 -3.69
CA THR A 62 -22.97 -5.77 -3.37
C THR A 62 -22.76 -4.90 -4.61
N TYR A 63 -23.51 -3.80 -4.70
CA TYR A 63 -23.39 -2.74 -5.71
C TYR A 63 -21.96 -2.16 -5.78
N GLU A 64 -21.23 -2.24 -4.69
CA GLU A 64 -19.86 -1.71 -4.53
C GLU A 64 -18.85 -2.35 -5.46
N PHE A 65 -18.95 -3.64 -5.75
CA PHE A 65 -17.99 -4.33 -6.61
C PHE A 65 -18.05 -3.94 -8.09
N ARG A 66 -19.17 -3.42 -8.59
CA ARG A 66 -19.25 -2.91 -9.96
C ARG A 66 -18.29 -1.74 -10.19
N SER A 67 -18.03 -0.96 -9.16
CA SER A 67 -17.10 0.18 -9.20
C SER A 67 -15.63 -0.23 -9.27
N LEU A 68 -15.31 -1.51 -9.01
CA LEU A 68 -13.94 -2.04 -9.06
C LEU A 68 -13.49 -2.48 -10.46
N GLN A 69 -14.41 -2.51 -11.43
CA GLN A 69 -14.10 -2.96 -12.79
C GLN A 69 -13.02 -2.10 -13.44
N LYS A 70 -12.11 -2.76 -14.18
CA LYS A 70 -10.96 -2.15 -14.88
C LYS A 70 -9.98 -1.43 -13.94
N LYS A 71 -9.94 -1.84 -12.66
CA LYS A 71 -9.03 -1.27 -11.66
C LYS A 71 -8.03 -2.29 -11.14
N ILE A 72 -6.84 -1.81 -10.88
CA ILE A 72 -5.88 -2.52 -10.05
C ILE A 72 -6.35 -2.40 -8.61
N ILE A 73 -6.28 -3.51 -7.86
CA ILE A 73 -6.61 -3.55 -6.44
C ILE A 73 -5.36 -3.82 -5.61
N PHE A 74 -5.26 -3.10 -4.51
CA PHE A 74 -4.25 -3.25 -3.47
C PHE A 74 -4.99 -3.67 -2.20
N PRO A 75 -4.86 -4.93 -1.74
CA PRO A 75 -5.59 -5.40 -0.57
C PRO A 75 -5.07 -4.77 0.72
N LEU A 76 -5.98 -4.37 1.58
CA LEU A 76 -5.68 -3.87 2.91
C LEU A 76 -5.88 -5.02 3.89
N LYS A 77 -4.78 -5.57 4.39
CA LYS A 77 -4.78 -6.71 5.29
C LYS A 77 -4.57 -6.28 6.73
N ASN A 78 -5.29 -6.91 7.64
CA ASN A 78 -5.01 -6.76 9.06
C ASN A 78 -3.77 -7.56 9.47
N ILE A 79 -3.41 -7.50 10.75
CA ILE A 79 -2.24 -8.18 11.33
C ILE A 79 -2.29 -9.72 11.24
N LEU A 80 -3.46 -10.30 10.95
CA LEU A 80 -3.67 -11.75 10.75
C LEU A 80 -3.66 -12.15 9.27
N GLY A 81 -3.45 -11.19 8.35
CA GLY A 81 -3.48 -11.43 6.92
C GLY A 81 -4.88 -11.44 6.30
N ASN A 82 -5.92 -11.16 7.05
CA ASN A 82 -7.28 -11.10 6.52
C ASN A 82 -7.52 -9.75 5.83
N VAL A 83 -8.04 -9.81 4.61
CA VAL A 83 -8.42 -8.61 3.85
C VAL A 83 -9.68 -7.99 4.45
N HIS A 84 -9.61 -6.72 4.82
CA HIS A 84 -10.72 -5.97 5.37
C HIS A 84 -11.14 -4.76 4.51
N GLY A 85 -10.32 -4.42 3.52
CA GLY A 85 -10.55 -3.35 2.59
C GLY A 85 -9.70 -3.48 1.33
N LEU A 86 -9.97 -2.63 0.38
CA LEU A 86 -9.24 -2.52 -0.88
C LEU A 86 -8.92 -1.06 -1.14
N CYS A 87 -7.69 -0.78 -1.54
CA CYS A 87 -7.35 0.44 -2.24
C CYS A 87 -7.32 0.12 -3.74
N THR A 88 -7.89 0.97 -4.57
CA THR A 88 -7.96 0.73 -6.01
C THR A 88 -7.27 1.84 -6.79
N ARG A 89 -6.73 1.48 -7.94
CA ARG A 89 -6.16 2.42 -8.91
C ARG A 89 -6.86 2.25 -10.25
N ASP A 90 -7.52 3.30 -10.69
CA ASP A 90 -8.04 3.37 -12.05
C ASP A 90 -6.89 3.63 -13.04
N LEU A 91 -6.84 2.83 -14.11
CA LEU A 91 -5.76 2.92 -15.10
C LEU A 91 -5.90 4.12 -16.03
N VAL A 92 -7.15 4.54 -16.31
CA VAL A 92 -7.46 5.64 -17.22
C VAL A 92 -7.44 6.97 -16.49
N GLU A 93 -8.25 7.09 -15.44
CA GLU A 93 -8.41 8.35 -14.68
C GLU A 93 -7.27 8.59 -13.69
N LYS A 94 -6.44 7.55 -13.42
CA LYS A 94 -5.34 7.60 -12.46
C LYS A 94 -5.78 7.99 -11.04
N ARG A 95 -7.03 7.72 -10.69
CA ARG A 95 -7.60 8.00 -9.37
C ARG A 95 -7.47 6.81 -8.45
N TYR A 96 -7.30 7.11 -7.14
CA TYR A 96 -7.39 6.13 -6.06
C TYR A 96 -8.77 6.19 -5.40
N ALA A 97 -9.26 5.03 -4.98
CA ALA A 97 -10.44 4.93 -4.13
C ALA A 97 -10.22 3.81 -3.11
N GLN A 98 -10.84 3.95 -1.93
CA GLN A 98 -10.77 2.96 -0.87
C GLN A 98 -12.16 2.38 -0.61
N TYR A 99 -12.23 1.06 -0.43
CA TYR A 99 -13.45 0.31 -0.17
C TYR A 99 -13.24 -0.56 1.06
N PHE A 100 -14.18 -0.53 1.99
CA PHE A 100 -14.10 -1.30 3.23
C PHE A 100 -15.36 -2.13 3.43
N LEU A 101 -15.23 -3.29 4.09
CA LEU A 101 -16.39 -4.14 4.42
C LEU A 101 -17.38 -3.46 5.36
N ASN A 102 -16.88 -2.56 6.22
CA ASN A 102 -17.68 -1.66 7.04
C ASN A 102 -16.81 -0.44 7.44
N GLU A 103 -17.45 0.66 7.83
CA GLU A 103 -16.76 1.90 8.21
C GLU A 103 -15.78 1.73 9.37
N ALA A 104 -16.08 0.86 10.34
CA ALA A 104 -15.18 0.60 11.46
C ALA A 104 -13.84 -0.01 11.01
N LYS A 105 -13.78 -0.66 9.86
CA LYS A 105 -12.55 -1.25 9.30
C LYS A 105 -11.68 -0.26 8.52
N LYS A 106 -12.22 0.90 8.18
CA LYS A 106 -11.47 2.00 7.58
C LYS A 106 -10.45 2.58 8.57
N ILE A 107 -10.80 2.54 9.84
CA ILE A 107 -10.01 3.10 10.93
C ILE A 107 -8.81 2.18 11.19
N GLY A 108 -7.59 2.70 11.09
CA GLY A 108 -6.35 1.93 11.30
C GLY A 108 -5.89 1.08 10.11
N ALA A 109 -6.49 1.24 8.92
CA ALA A 109 -6.05 0.50 7.74
C ALA A 109 -4.70 0.99 7.21
N PHE A 110 -3.86 0.03 6.83
CA PHE A 110 -2.60 0.27 6.11
C PHE A 110 -2.48 -0.70 4.93
N PHE A 111 -1.85 -0.24 3.87
CA PHE A 111 -1.35 -1.14 2.85
C PHE A 111 0.04 -1.68 3.25
N GLY A 112 0.25 -2.97 3.06
CA GLY A 112 1.53 -3.63 3.33
C GLY A 112 1.78 -3.97 4.81
N LEU A 113 0.82 -3.75 5.72
CA LEU A 113 1.01 -3.98 7.16
C LEU A 113 1.33 -5.44 7.48
N PHE A 114 0.61 -6.37 6.90
CA PHE A 114 0.82 -7.80 7.15
C PHE A 114 2.21 -8.25 6.71
N GLU A 115 2.66 -7.80 5.54
CA GLU A 115 3.96 -8.09 4.98
C GLU A 115 5.11 -7.44 5.77
N ALA A 116 4.88 -6.26 6.32
CA ALA A 116 5.88 -5.49 7.07
C ALA A 116 5.99 -5.94 8.55
N LEU A 117 4.93 -6.50 9.12
CA LEU A 117 4.80 -6.76 10.55
C LEU A 117 5.94 -7.60 11.17
N PRO A 118 6.44 -8.68 10.54
CA PRO A 118 7.59 -9.42 11.06
C PRO A 118 8.85 -8.54 11.18
N HIS A 119 9.05 -7.65 10.23
CA HIS A 119 10.19 -6.74 10.19
C HIS A 119 10.03 -5.58 11.19
N ILE A 120 8.82 -5.05 11.35
CA ILE A 120 8.50 -4.03 12.36
C ILE A 120 8.77 -4.60 13.77
N ARG A 121 8.29 -5.80 14.07
CA ARG A 121 8.53 -6.46 15.36
C ARG A 121 10.01 -6.67 15.65
N LYS A 122 10.79 -7.00 14.62
CA LYS A 122 12.25 -7.23 14.77
C LYS A 122 13.01 -5.93 14.97
N THR A 123 12.69 -4.88 14.22
CA THR A 123 13.42 -3.62 14.23
C THR A 123 12.88 -2.60 15.21
N ARG A 124 11.65 -2.80 15.68
CA ARG A 124 10.89 -1.84 16.48
C ARG A 124 10.75 -0.47 15.83
N LYS A 125 10.97 -0.39 14.50
CA LYS A 125 10.86 0.82 13.68
C LYS A 125 9.93 0.53 12.51
N VAL A 126 9.16 1.54 12.07
CA VAL A 126 8.28 1.45 10.89
C VAL A 126 8.41 2.72 10.05
N PHE A 127 8.53 2.54 8.73
CA PHE A 127 8.47 3.62 7.76
C PHE A 127 7.06 3.72 7.18
N VAL A 128 6.52 4.93 7.12
CA VAL A 128 5.15 5.18 6.66
C VAL A 128 5.18 6.12 5.47
N HIS A 129 4.65 5.65 4.34
CA HIS A 129 4.45 6.42 3.10
C HIS A 129 2.98 6.80 2.91
N GLU A 130 2.72 7.81 2.07
CA GLU A 130 1.37 8.18 1.67
C GLU A 130 0.81 7.19 0.63
N GLY A 131 1.62 6.84 -0.38
CA GLY A 131 1.23 6.03 -1.52
C GLY A 131 1.63 4.54 -1.41
N ALA A 132 0.82 3.65 -1.99
CA ALA A 132 1.14 2.23 -2.05
C ALA A 132 2.39 1.94 -2.90
N PHE A 133 2.57 2.64 -4.03
CA PHE A 133 3.75 2.46 -4.88
C PHE A 133 5.05 2.88 -4.18
N ASP A 134 5.01 3.95 -3.42
CA ASP A 134 6.15 4.44 -2.65
C ASP A 134 6.52 3.45 -1.55
N ALA A 135 5.53 2.95 -0.82
CA ALA A 135 5.73 1.92 0.19
C ALA A 135 6.33 0.64 -0.40
N ILE A 136 5.84 0.16 -1.55
CA ILE A 136 6.42 -1.04 -2.22
C ILE A 136 7.87 -0.78 -2.64
N SER A 137 8.13 0.40 -3.21
CA SER A 137 9.47 0.78 -3.67
C SER A 137 10.45 0.85 -2.51
N PHE A 138 10.07 1.52 -1.43
CA PHE A 138 10.90 1.67 -0.24
C PHE A 138 11.09 0.35 0.51
N ALA A 139 10.07 -0.52 0.53
CA ALA A 139 10.12 -1.84 1.15
C ALA A 139 11.12 -2.81 0.49
N LYS A 140 11.61 -2.51 -0.71
CA LYS A 140 12.73 -3.25 -1.34
C LYS A 140 14.04 -3.06 -0.56
N VAL A 141 14.17 -1.94 0.16
CA VAL A 141 15.35 -1.60 0.97
C VAL A 141 15.08 -1.80 2.47
N PHE A 142 13.92 -1.34 2.92
CA PHE A 142 13.48 -1.42 4.32
C PHE A 142 12.11 -2.11 4.40
N PRO A 143 12.09 -3.44 4.59
CA PRO A 143 10.84 -4.22 4.54
C PRO A 143 9.84 -3.94 5.68
N ASN A 144 10.23 -3.17 6.69
CA ASN A 144 9.37 -2.63 7.76
C ASN A 144 8.65 -1.35 7.31
N THR A 145 8.10 -1.34 6.09
CA THR A 145 7.46 -0.19 5.43
C THR A 145 5.99 -0.48 5.16
N VAL A 146 5.14 0.53 5.43
CA VAL A 146 3.70 0.52 5.18
C VAL A 146 3.26 1.80 4.47
N SER A 147 2.04 1.81 3.91
CA SER A 147 1.39 3.04 3.44
C SER A 147 0.13 3.32 4.25
N SER A 148 0.00 4.57 4.72
CA SER A 148 -1.22 5.08 5.38
C SER A 148 -2.37 5.30 4.41
N LEU A 149 -2.08 5.42 3.10
CA LEU A 149 -3.00 5.79 2.03
C LEU A 149 -3.67 7.16 2.25
N THR A 150 -3.05 7.98 3.09
CA THR A 150 -3.46 9.34 3.45
C THR A 150 -2.22 10.16 3.77
N SER A 151 -2.30 11.47 3.65
CA SER A 151 -1.23 12.40 4.02
C SER A 151 -1.16 12.70 5.53
N PHE A 152 -1.91 11.99 6.36
CA PHE A 152 -1.94 12.16 7.80
C PHE A 152 -2.28 10.85 8.51
N LEU A 153 -1.58 10.53 9.60
CA LEU A 153 -1.93 9.41 10.46
C LEU A 153 -3.12 9.77 11.34
N ASN A 154 -4.20 9.01 11.25
CA ASN A 154 -5.26 9.11 12.24
C ASN A 154 -4.86 8.41 13.56
N GLU A 155 -5.61 8.67 14.64
CA GLU A 155 -5.32 8.16 15.98
C GLU A 155 -5.18 6.62 15.98
N GLN A 156 -6.10 5.92 15.33
CA GLN A 156 -6.10 4.46 15.32
C GLN A 156 -4.93 3.88 14.53
N GLN A 157 -4.52 4.55 13.45
CA GLN A 157 -3.30 4.20 12.72
C GLN A 157 -2.06 4.40 13.58
N TYR A 158 -1.98 5.54 14.28
CA TYR A 158 -0.89 5.82 15.18
C TYR A 158 -0.80 4.79 16.31
N GLU A 159 -1.88 4.54 17.05
CA GLU A 159 -1.94 3.58 18.13
C GLU A 159 -1.58 2.14 17.68
N LEU A 160 -2.09 1.73 16.52
CA LEU A 160 -1.76 0.43 15.96
C LEU A 160 -0.25 0.28 15.70
N LEU A 161 0.40 1.29 15.11
CA LEU A 161 1.83 1.25 14.88
C LEU A 161 2.62 1.32 16.18
N ARG A 162 2.19 2.15 17.13
CA ARG A 162 2.82 2.28 18.47
C ARG A 162 2.85 0.98 19.26
N PHE A 163 1.83 0.14 19.07
CA PHE A 163 1.82 -1.18 19.71
C PHE A 163 2.99 -2.08 19.24
N TYR A 164 3.42 -1.94 17.98
CA TYR A 164 4.45 -2.78 17.38
C TYR A 164 5.82 -2.10 17.23
N ALA A 165 5.86 -0.77 17.20
CA ALA A 165 7.07 0.01 16.94
C ALA A 165 7.37 1.01 18.05
N ASP A 166 8.64 1.19 18.36
CA ASP A 166 9.12 2.24 19.27
C ASP A 166 9.34 3.55 18.54
N LYS A 167 9.56 3.47 17.21
CA LYS A 167 9.74 4.66 16.35
C LYS A 167 8.95 4.51 15.07
N ILE A 168 8.13 5.52 14.76
CA ILE A 168 7.39 5.67 13.50
C ILE A 168 8.08 6.77 12.71
N ILE A 169 8.47 6.48 11.47
CA ILE A 169 9.20 7.42 10.61
C ILE A 169 8.35 7.73 9.38
N LEU A 170 7.86 8.97 9.28
CA LEU A 170 7.09 9.43 8.13
C LEU A 170 8.03 9.72 6.96
N VAL A 171 7.75 9.12 5.81
CA VAL A 171 8.46 9.32 4.55
C VAL A 171 7.46 9.84 3.53
N TYR A 172 6.94 11.03 3.80
CA TYR A 172 5.91 11.68 2.99
C TYR A 172 6.55 12.53 1.88
N ASP A 173 5.75 12.82 0.87
CA ASP A 173 6.20 13.63 -0.26
C ASP A 173 6.56 15.05 0.19
N LYS A 174 7.58 15.63 -0.45
CA LYS A 174 8.04 16.99 -0.13
C LYS A 174 7.19 18.04 -0.85
N ASP A 175 5.88 17.94 -0.72
CA ASP A 175 4.91 18.90 -1.23
C ASP A 175 4.13 19.57 -0.07
N ALA A 176 3.19 20.43 -0.40
CA ALA A 176 2.40 21.16 0.61
C ALA A 176 1.52 20.20 1.44
N ALA A 177 0.98 19.15 0.85
CA ALA A 177 0.12 18.18 1.54
C ALA A 177 0.92 17.28 2.49
N GLY A 178 2.04 16.71 2.02
CA GLY A 178 2.94 15.89 2.83
C GLY A 178 3.56 16.69 3.99
N ASN A 179 4.04 17.91 3.72
CA ASN A 179 4.55 18.80 4.75
C ASN A 179 3.50 19.11 5.82
N HIS A 180 2.28 19.45 5.40
CA HIS A 180 1.17 19.68 6.34
C HIS A 180 0.84 18.44 7.16
N GLY A 181 0.81 17.28 6.53
CA GLY A 181 0.55 15.99 7.17
C GLY A 181 1.60 15.64 8.23
N ILE A 182 2.89 15.85 7.91
CA ILE A 182 4.00 15.66 8.87
C ILE A 182 3.83 16.60 10.06
N GLN A 183 3.69 17.91 9.84
CA GLN A 183 3.55 18.90 10.91
C GLN A 183 2.35 18.60 11.80
N LYS A 184 1.20 18.27 11.21
CA LYS A 184 0.01 17.88 11.94
C LYS A 184 0.22 16.62 12.78
N SER A 185 0.90 15.60 12.22
CA SER A 185 1.19 14.37 12.94
C SER A 185 2.14 14.60 14.12
N LEU A 186 3.21 15.36 13.92
CA LEU A 186 4.16 15.74 14.98
C LEU A 186 3.48 16.57 16.08
N TYR A 187 2.64 17.52 15.71
CA TYR A 187 1.87 18.33 16.65
C TYR A 187 0.91 17.46 17.49
N THR A 188 0.23 16.51 16.84
CA THR A 188 -0.79 15.67 17.50
C THR A 188 -0.18 14.62 18.41
N TYR A 189 0.90 13.95 17.98
CA TYR A 189 1.43 12.75 18.64
C TYR A 189 2.80 12.96 19.31
N GLY A 190 3.47 14.09 19.05
CA GLY A 190 4.77 14.44 19.60
C GLY A 190 5.94 13.71 18.91
N GLU A 191 7.14 14.25 19.11
CA GLU A 191 8.36 13.77 18.45
C GLU A 191 9.02 12.58 19.18
N ARG A 192 8.55 12.23 20.37
CA ARG A 192 9.13 11.12 21.14
C ARG A 192 9.12 9.81 20.35
N TYR A 193 8.03 9.51 19.67
CA TYR A 193 7.79 8.26 18.94
C TYR A 193 7.64 8.44 17.45
N LEU A 194 7.47 9.68 17.01
CA LEU A 194 7.25 10.03 15.62
C LEU A 194 8.44 10.86 15.12
N ASP A 195 8.90 10.55 13.94
CA ASP A 195 9.96 11.26 13.22
C ASP A 195 9.59 11.38 11.75
N HIS A 196 10.37 12.12 10.99
CA HIS A 196 10.18 12.20 9.55
C HIS A 196 11.50 12.27 8.79
N VAL A 197 11.47 11.89 7.53
CA VAL A 197 12.60 12.01 6.61
C VAL A 197 12.12 12.40 5.21
N TYR A 198 12.81 13.35 4.61
CA TYR A 198 12.68 13.63 3.19
C TYR A 198 13.77 12.91 2.43
N ILE A 199 13.39 12.03 1.52
CA ILE A 199 14.35 11.29 0.70
C ILE A 199 14.87 12.11 -0.48
N GLY A 200 14.23 13.22 -0.82
CA GLY A 200 14.63 14.13 -1.89
C GLY A 200 13.50 15.03 -2.33
N ALA A 201 13.55 15.46 -3.59
CA ALA A 201 12.50 16.30 -4.21
C ALA A 201 11.34 15.45 -4.76
N ASP A 202 11.62 14.20 -5.14
CA ASP A 202 10.65 13.26 -5.70
C ASP A 202 10.26 12.16 -4.71
N ASP A 203 9.21 11.41 -5.06
CA ASP A 203 8.74 10.26 -4.32
C ASP A 203 9.63 9.02 -4.48
N SER A 204 9.47 8.03 -3.59
CA SER A 204 10.26 6.79 -3.59
C SER A 204 10.11 5.98 -4.87
N ASN A 205 8.92 5.96 -5.47
CA ASN A 205 8.66 5.23 -6.69
C ASN A 205 9.35 5.88 -7.89
N THR A 206 9.36 7.20 -7.96
CA THR A 206 10.09 7.96 -8.99
C THR A 206 11.59 7.71 -8.89
N TYR A 207 12.18 7.76 -7.68
CA TYR A 207 13.60 7.44 -7.51
C TYR A 207 13.94 5.99 -7.90
N LEU A 208 13.11 5.02 -7.53
CA LEU A 208 13.33 3.62 -7.96
C LEU A 208 13.37 3.50 -9.49
N ARG A 209 12.45 4.15 -10.18
CA ARG A 209 12.33 4.09 -11.65
C ARG A 209 13.48 4.78 -12.36
N THR A 210 13.94 5.90 -11.83
CA THR A 210 15.00 6.72 -12.46
C THR A 210 16.41 6.21 -12.18
N LEU A 211 16.66 5.73 -10.96
CA LEU A 211 17.97 5.27 -10.54
C LEU A 211 18.23 3.79 -10.83
N GLY A 212 17.16 3.00 -10.91
CA GLY A 212 17.23 1.55 -10.90
C GLY A 212 17.49 0.98 -9.50
N PRO A 213 17.26 -0.34 -9.29
CA PRO A 213 17.24 -0.95 -7.96
C PRO A 213 18.52 -0.74 -7.13
N GLU A 214 19.68 -0.97 -7.71
CA GLU A 214 20.97 -0.92 -6.98
C GLU A 214 21.34 0.51 -6.53
N ARG A 215 21.19 1.49 -7.42
CA ARG A 215 21.45 2.90 -7.08
C ARG A 215 20.41 3.45 -6.12
N PHE A 216 19.15 3.03 -6.29
CA PHE A 216 18.06 3.38 -5.37
C PHE A 216 18.37 2.87 -3.96
N GLU A 217 18.79 1.61 -3.80
CA GLU A 217 19.15 1.08 -2.49
C GLU A 217 20.26 1.90 -1.81
N LYS A 218 21.36 2.17 -2.53
CA LYS A 218 22.46 3.01 -2.01
C LYS A 218 21.97 4.39 -1.62
N TYR A 219 21.15 5.01 -2.46
CA TYR A 219 20.60 6.34 -2.22
C TYR A 219 19.73 6.37 -0.96
N ILE A 220 18.75 5.45 -0.84
CA ILE A 220 17.85 5.40 0.31
C ILE A 220 18.62 5.12 1.61
N ARG A 221 19.59 4.17 1.60
CA ARG A 221 20.42 3.89 2.78
C ARG A 221 21.21 5.10 3.23
N SER A 222 21.74 5.90 2.31
CA SER A 222 22.47 7.13 2.66
C SER A 222 21.58 8.19 3.30
N LYS A 223 20.30 8.28 2.91
CA LYS A 223 19.33 9.24 3.47
C LYS A 223 18.84 8.82 4.86
N ILE A 224 18.70 7.52 5.08
CA ILE A 224 18.12 6.97 6.32
C ILE A 224 19.20 6.73 7.40
N SER A 225 20.47 6.61 7.02
CA SER A 225 21.57 6.28 7.96
C SER A 225 21.62 7.22 9.18
N ILE A 226 21.35 8.50 9.01
CA ILE A 226 21.37 9.51 10.09
C ILE A 226 20.26 9.21 11.13
N ILE A 227 19.06 8.79 10.67
CA ILE A 227 17.91 8.53 11.55
C ILE A 227 18.02 7.17 12.26
N LEU A 228 18.72 6.22 11.65
CA LEU A 228 18.90 4.90 12.25
C LEU A 228 19.94 4.87 13.37
N GLN A 229 20.82 5.87 13.45
CA GLN A 229 21.86 5.99 14.48
C GLN A 229 21.36 6.61 15.80
N ASN A 230 20.22 7.29 15.75
CA ASN A 230 19.50 7.84 16.89
C ASN A 230 18.33 6.95 17.30
#